data_7aaed1e27cc74d565082a6ac4b6a26bf
#
_entry.id   7aaed1e27cc74d565082a6ac4b6a26bf
#
_cell.length_a   1.000
_cell.length_b   1.000
_cell.length_c   1.000
_cell.angle_alpha   90.00
_cell.angle_beta   90.00
_cell.angle_gamma   90.00
#
_symmetry.space_group_name_H-M   'P 1'
#
loop_
_entity.id
_entity.type
_entity.pdbx_description
1 polymer ?
#
loop_
_entity_poly.entity_id
_entity_poly.type
_entity_poly.pdbx_seq_one_letter_code
_entity_poly.pdbx_strand_id
1 'polypeptide(L)'
;MTKIAPSTAVNRYYLARMTAAEQNERLSSREGASEETGIDRKRMQRIEIGTLNPYPEEVLLMADTYHAPELLNYHCSQCCPIGQRTVPRAESNELDRITVKFMNAIEQLKGSDKELLRIAEDGALSADEIPQMERVLDGVRKLAAIACEIQIYLEKHR
;
A
#
# COMPACT_ATOMS: atom_id res chain seq x y z
N MET A 1 -0.46 32.62 -1.43
CA MET A 1 -1.17 31.40 -1.02
C MET A 1 -1.72 30.71 -2.27
N THR A 2 -1.06 29.66 -2.73
CA THR A 2 -1.52 28.89 -3.90
C THR A 2 -2.71 28.04 -3.44
N LYS A 3 -3.90 28.30 -3.97
CA LYS A 3 -5.07 27.43 -3.73
C LYS A 3 -4.75 26.03 -4.22
N ILE A 4 -4.60 25.08 -3.31
CA ILE A 4 -4.46 23.66 -3.62
C ILE A 4 -5.79 23.18 -4.20
N ALA A 5 -5.77 22.62 -5.41
CA ALA A 5 -6.98 22.01 -5.98
C ALA A 5 -7.46 20.87 -5.06
N PRO A 6 -8.77 20.70 -4.84
CA PRO A 6 -9.30 19.67 -3.92
C PRO A 6 -8.80 18.25 -4.23
N SER A 7 -8.52 17.93 -5.50
CA SER A 7 -7.93 16.65 -5.93
C SER A 7 -6.50 16.44 -5.45
N THR A 8 -5.71 17.50 -5.27
CA THR A 8 -4.33 17.43 -4.81
C THR A 8 -4.24 17.14 -3.31
N ALA A 9 -5.17 17.65 -2.52
CA ALA A 9 -5.18 17.48 -1.06
C ALA A 9 -5.37 16.03 -0.59
N VAL A 10 -5.89 15.14 -1.44
CA VAL A 10 -6.07 13.71 -1.16
C VAL A 10 -5.10 12.81 -1.94
N ASN A 11 -4.27 13.36 -2.81
CA ASN A 11 -3.32 12.60 -3.61
C ASN A 11 -2.16 12.10 -2.75
N ARG A 12 -1.93 10.78 -2.73
CA ARG A 12 -0.93 10.14 -1.88
C ARG A 12 0.51 10.56 -2.20
N TYR A 13 0.83 10.78 -3.46
CA TYR A 13 2.17 11.24 -3.88
C TYR A 13 2.44 12.66 -3.40
N TYR A 14 1.44 13.55 -3.52
CA TYR A 14 1.52 14.91 -3.00
C TYR A 14 1.68 14.92 -1.47
N LEU A 15 0.86 14.16 -0.75
CA LEU A 15 0.93 14.09 0.71
C LEU A 15 2.28 13.56 1.19
N ALA A 16 2.81 12.50 0.58
CA ALA A 16 4.12 11.96 0.92
C ALA A 16 5.24 13.00 0.74
N ARG A 17 5.23 13.74 -0.39
CA ARG A 17 6.19 14.84 -0.60
C ARG A 17 6.06 15.93 0.45
N MET A 18 4.86 16.34 0.81
CA MET A 18 4.64 17.40 1.81
C MET A 18 5.07 16.94 3.22
N THR A 19 4.85 15.68 3.58
CA THR A 19 5.37 15.12 4.83
C THR A 19 6.90 15.08 4.82
N ALA A 20 7.52 14.68 3.72
CA ALA A 20 8.98 14.68 3.58
C ALA A 20 9.56 16.10 3.61
N ALA A 21 8.81 17.11 3.17
CA ALA A 21 9.21 18.51 3.19
C ALA A 21 9.43 19.07 4.62
N GLU A 22 8.83 18.44 5.63
CA GLU A 22 9.06 18.81 7.04
C GLU A 22 10.50 18.56 7.47
N GLN A 23 11.20 17.61 6.82
CA GLN A 23 12.61 17.29 7.10
C GLN A 23 13.57 17.75 6.00
N ASN A 24 13.08 17.97 4.79
CA ASN A 24 13.85 18.46 3.65
C ASN A 24 13.08 19.57 2.94
N GLU A 25 13.40 20.84 3.24
CA GLU A 25 12.72 22.02 2.71
C GLU A 25 12.69 22.07 1.16
N ARG A 26 13.66 21.46 0.47
CA ARG A 26 13.69 21.41 -1.00
C ARG A 26 12.46 20.69 -1.56
N LEU A 27 11.90 19.73 -0.82
CA LEU A 27 10.70 19.00 -1.21
C LEU A 27 9.41 19.82 -1.06
N SER A 28 9.45 21.00 -0.45
CA SER A 28 8.29 21.90 -0.33
C SER A 28 7.81 22.42 -1.69
N SER A 29 8.73 22.54 -2.66
CA SER A 29 8.43 22.94 -4.04
C SER A 29 8.54 21.77 -5.01
N ARG A 30 7.81 21.84 -6.13
CA ARG A 30 7.94 20.85 -7.21
C ARG A 30 9.26 20.98 -7.97
N GLU A 31 9.86 22.17 -7.99
CA GLU A 31 11.20 22.39 -8.53
C GLU A 31 12.23 21.56 -7.75
N GLY A 32 12.31 21.79 -6.45
CA GLY A 32 13.25 21.07 -5.59
C GLY A 32 13.00 19.56 -5.59
N ALA A 33 11.74 19.14 -5.55
CA ALA A 33 11.39 17.73 -5.64
C ALA A 33 11.77 17.10 -7.02
N SER A 34 11.67 17.86 -8.11
CA SER A 34 12.12 17.42 -9.44
C SER A 34 13.63 17.23 -9.48
N GLU A 35 14.39 18.10 -8.85
CA GLU A 35 15.86 17.97 -8.75
C GLU A 35 16.27 16.76 -7.90
N GLU A 36 15.57 16.51 -6.78
CA GLU A 36 15.86 15.38 -5.88
C GLU A 36 15.45 14.02 -6.48
N THR A 37 14.31 13.95 -7.16
CA THR A 37 13.79 12.69 -7.71
C THR A 37 14.24 12.41 -9.14
N GLY A 38 14.66 13.43 -9.88
CA GLY A 38 14.91 13.32 -11.32
C GLY A 38 13.63 13.27 -12.18
N ILE A 39 12.44 13.42 -11.59
CA ILE A 39 11.16 13.43 -12.33
C ILE A 39 10.86 14.84 -12.83
N ASP A 40 10.51 14.98 -14.11
CA ASP A 40 10.17 16.28 -14.71
C ASP A 40 9.06 17.00 -13.89
N ARG A 41 9.24 18.29 -13.63
CA ARG A 41 8.35 19.11 -12.80
C ARG A 41 6.91 19.13 -13.29
N LYS A 42 6.68 19.21 -14.62
CA LYS A 42 5.33 19.23 -15.18
C LYS A 42 4.67 17.84 -15.06
N ARG A 43 5.48 16.79 -15.20
CA ARG A 43 5.04 15.42 -15.03
C ARG A 43 4.66 15.16 -13.56
N MET A 44 5.50 15.59 -12.62
CA MET A 44 5.20 15.53 -11.17
C MET A 44 3.90 16.27 -10.83
N GLN A 45 3.71 17.48 -11.39
CA GLN A 45 2.45 18.22 -11.20
C GLN A 45 1.23 17.40 -11.64
N ARG A 46 1.30 16.74 -12.82
CA ARG A 46 0.18 15.93 -13.35
C ARG A 46 -0.09 14.69 -12.49
N ILE A 47 0.95 14.09 -11.93
CA ILE A 47 0.83 12.96 -10.98
C ILE A 47 0.12 13.45 -9.71
N GLU A 48 0.56 14.54 -9.13
CA GLU A 48 0.01 15.08 -7.86
C GLU A 48 -1.42 15.60 -7.97
N ILE A 49 -1.83 16.12 -9.12
CA ILE A 49 -3.24 16.51 -9.34
C ILE A 49 -4.12 15.33 -9.81
N GLY A 50 -3.54 14.14 -9.99
CA GLY A 50 -4.27 12.93 -10.34
C GLY A 50 -4.68 12.82 -11.81
N THR A 51 -4.10 13.63 -12.71
CA THR A 51 -4.37 13.57 -14.17
C THR A 51 -3.47 12.59 -14.90
N LEU A 52 -2.47 12.04 -14.21
CA LEU A 52 -1.52 11.07 -14.74
C LEU A 52 -1.12 10.09 -13.66
N ASN A 53 -1.14 8.79 -13.97
CA ASN A 53 -0.51 7.79 -13.12
C ASN A 53 1.00 7.77 -13.35
N PRO A 54 1.82 7.71 -12.27
CA PRO A 54 3.26 7.57 -12.42
C PRO A 54 3.63 6.19 -12.97
N TYR A 55 4.78 6.10 -13.63
CA TYR A 55 5.39 4.82 -13.94
C TYR A 55 5.93 4.15 -12.65
N PRO A 56 6.04 2.80 -12.62
CA PRO A 56 6.60 2.11 -11.44
C PRO A 56 7.96 2.64 -11.01
N GLU A 57 8.83 2.98 -11.96
CA GLU A 57 10.16 3.54 -11.70
C GLU A 57 10.10 4.91 -11.03
N GLU A 58 9.12 5.73 -11.38
CA GLU A 58 8.90 7.04 -10.75
C GLU A 58 8.38 6.87 -9.32
N VAL A 59 7.56 5.84 -9.09
CA VAL A 59 7.09 5.53 -7.73
C VAL A 59 8.23 5.08 -6.83
N LEU A 60 9.18 4.29 -7.35
CA LEU A 60 10.40 3.91 -6.64
C LEU A 60 11.20 5.16 -6.24
N LEU A 61 11.48 6.06 -7.21
CA LEU A 61 12.20 7.31 -6.96
C LEU A 61 11.50 8.19 -5.91
N MET A 62 10.17 8.31 -5.98
CA MET A 62 9.40 9.07 -4.99
C MET A 62 9.41 8.40 -3.62
N ALA A 63 9.26 7.08 -3.55
CA ALA A 63 9.27 6.35 -2.29
C ALA A 63 10.62 6.49 -1.56
N ASP A 64 11.72 6.38 -2.29
CA ASP A 64 13.08 6.53 -1.75
C ASP A 64 13.34 7.97 -1.30
N THR A 65 13.07 8.95 -2.18
CA THR A 65 13.35 10.37 -1.91
C THR A 65 12.49 10.93 -0.77
N TYR A 66 11.23 10.48 -0.67
CA TYR A 66 10.30 10.97 0.36
C TYR A 66 10.31 10.12 1.64
N HIS A 67 11.12 9.05 1.70
CA HIS A 67 11.07 8.04 2.77
C HIS A 67 9.65 7.55 3.03
N ALA A 68 8.95 7.24 1.94
CA ALA A 68 7.54 6.87 1.93
C ALA A 68 7.31 5.50 1.27
N PRO A 69 7.78 4.38 1.87
CA PRO A 69 7.67 3.03 1.31
C PRO A 69 6.21 2.60 1.07
N GLU A 70 5.25 3.20 1.76
CA GLU A 70 3.81 2.96 1.53
C GLU A 70 3.34 3.32 0.12
N LEU A 71 4.06 4.19 -0.61
CA LEU A 71 3.74 4.53 -1.99
C LEU A 71 3.84 3.32 -2.92
N LEU A 72 4.74 2.38 -2.65
CA LEU A 72 4.91 1.15 -3.42
C LEU A 72 3.64 0.29 -3.37
N ASN A 73 3.16 -0.01 -2.17
CA ASN A 73 1.91 -0.75 -2.00
C ASN A 73 0.72 0.01 -2.55
N TYR A 74 0.65 1.34 -2.32
CA TYR A 74 -0.41 2.18 -2.86
C TYR A 74 -0.48 2.09 -4.38
N HIS A 75 0.65 2.25 -5.07
CA HIS A 75 0.70 2.16 -6.54
C HIS A 75 0.25 0.79 -7.02
N CYS A 76 0.80 -0.29 -6.47
CA CYS A 76 0.46 -1.64 -6.87
C CYS A 76 -1.02 -1.96 -6.60
N SER A 77 -1.53 -1.67 -5.40
CA SER A 77 -2.89 -2.06 -5.00
C SER A 77 -4.00 -1.13 -5.51
N GLN A 78 -3.68 0.13 -5.90
CA GLN A 78 -4.70 1.11 -6.28
C GLN A 78 -4.57 1.63 -7.72
N CYS A 79 -3.34 1.66 -8.29
CA CYS A 79 -3.09 2.25 -9.60
C CYS A 79 -2.81 1.21 -10.68
N CYS A 80 -2.19 0.07 -10.34
CA CYS A 80 -1.87 -1.00 -11.27
C CYS A 80 -3.06 -1.94 -11.46
N PRO A 81 -3.58 -2.14 -12.70
CA PRO A 81 -4.73 -3.03 -12.93
C PRO A 81 -4.50 -4.50 -12.50
N ILE A 82 -3.27 -4.99 -12.61
CA ILE A 82 -2.90 -6.33 -12.14
C ILE A 82 -2.80 -6.33 -10.61
N GLY A 83 -2.12 -5.35 -10.05
CA GLY A 83 -1.93 -5.25 -8.60
C GLY A 83 -3.24 -5.09 -7.82
N GLN A 84 -4.23 -4.39 -8.39
CA GLN A 84 -5.59 -4.29 -7.80
C GLN A 84 -6.25 -5.66 -7.58
N ARG A 85 -5.85 -6.67 -8.34
CA ARG A 85 -6.37 -8.04 -8.23
C ARG A 85 -5.51 -8.95 -7.35
N THR A 86 -4.23 -8.66 -7.22
CA THR A 86 -3.23 -9.59 -6.66
C THR A 86 -2.52 -9.08 -5.41
N VAL A 87 -2.49 -7.75 -5.21
CA VAL A 87 -1.77 -7.12 -4.10
C VAL A 87 -2.75 -6.64 -3.03
N PRO A 88 -2.68 -7.15 -1.80
CA PRO A 88 -3.53 -6.67 -0.72
C PRO A 88 -3.16 -5.22 -0.37
N ARG A 89 -4.18 -4.40 -0.15
CA ARG A 89 -3.99 -3.03 0.29
C ARG A 89 -3.43 -3.01 1.71
N ALA A 90 -2.31 -2.32 1.89
CA ALA A 90 -1.70 -2.07 3.18
C ALA A 90 -1.67 -0.56 3.48
N GLU A 91 -1.65 -0.21 4.75
CA GLU A 91 -1.59 1.15 5.24
C GLU A 91 -0.32 1.35 6.07
N SER A 92 0.18 2.59 6.12
CA SER A 92 1.22 2.94 7.08
C SER A 92 0.56 3.11 8.45
N ASN A 93 0.83 2.18 9.34
CA ASN A 93 0.29 2.17 10.70
C ASN A 93 1.42 2.09 11.73
N GLU A 94 1.13 2.54 12.95
CA GLU A 94 2.00 2.35 14.11
C GLU A 94 1.98 0.89 14.60
N LEU A 95 3.04 0.49 15.29
CA LEU A 95 3.27 -0.91 15.67
C LEU A 95 2.16 -1.49 16.55
N ASP A 96 1.61 -0.70 17.46
CA ASP A 96 0.50 -1.11 18.33
C ASP A 96 -0.74 -1.46 17.52
N ARG A 97 -1.09 -0.65 16.53
CA ARG A 97 -2.23 -0.91 15.64
C ARG A 97 -2.00 -2.13 14.76
N ILE A 98 -0.78 -2.30 14.21
CA ILE A 98 -0.41 -3.49 13.44
C ILE A 98 -0.54 -4.73 14.32
N THR A 99 -0.07 -4.67 15.58
CA THR A 99 -0.16 -5.78 16.52
C THR A 99 -1.60 -6.20 16.80
N VAL A 100 -2.50 -5.23 17.05
CA VAL A 100 -3.92 -5.53 17.26
C VAL A 100 -4.56 -6.16 16.02
N LYS A 101 -4.28 -5.65 14.83
CA LYS A 101 -4.76 -6.23 13.56
C LYS A 101 -4.26 -7.68 13.39
N PHE A 102 -2.99 -7.94 13.68
CA PHE A 102 -2.39 -9.26 13.59
C PHE A 102 -3.08 -10.25 14.54
N MET A 103 -3.24 -9.88 15.82
CA MET A 103 -3.91 -10.74 16.80
C MET A 103 -5.35 -11.07 16.39
N ASN A 104 -6.10 -10.09 15.89
CA ASN A 104 -7.45 -10.29 15.40
C ASN A 104 -7.48 -11.22 14.16
N ALA A 105 -6.54 -11.08 13.25
CA ALA A 105 -6.48 -11.93 12.05
C ALA A 105 -6.14 -13.39 12.41
N ILE A 106 -5.22 -13.61 13.34
CA ILE A 106 -4.92 -14.96 13.86
C ILE A 106 -6.14 -15.58 14.55
N GLU A 107 -6.87 -14.80 15.36
CA GLU A 107 -8.08 -15.29 16.01
C GLU A 107 -9.14 -15.73 14.99
N GLN A 108 -9.34 -14.97 13.92
CA GLN A 108 -10.30 -15.31 12.85
C GLN A 108 -9.89 -16.56 12.07
N LEU A 109 -8.61 -16.92 12.03
CA LEU A 109 -8.11 -18.12 11.37
C LEU A 109 -8.09 -19.35 12.26
N LYS A 110 -8.49 -19.25 13.52
CA LYS A 110 -8.58 -20.43 14.39
C LYS A 110 -9.54 -21.49 13.82
N GLY A 111 -9.03 -22.71 13.70
CA GLY A 111 -9.77 -23.81 13.12
C GLY A 111 -9.71 -23.95 11.60
N SER A 112 -9.16 -22.95 10.88
CA SER A 112 -8.99 -23.02 9.41
C SER A 112 -8.05 -24.14 8.97
N ASP A 113 -7.10 -24.53 9.80
CA ASP A 113 -6.23 -25.69 9.59
C ASP A 113 -7.04 -26.98 9.44
N LYS A 114 -7.98 -27.23 10.35
CA LYS A 114 -8.86 -28.42 10.33
C LYS A 114 -9.84 -28.34 9.15
N GLU A 115 -10.37 -27.16 8.85
CA GLU A 115 -11.26 -26.95 7.72
C GLU A 115 -10.56 -27.20 6.39
N LEU A 116 -9.33 -26.71 6.21
CA LEU A 116 -8.52 -26.98 5.03
C LEU A 116 -8.17 -28.47 4.89
N LEU A 117 -7.80 -29.14 5.98
CA LEU A 117 -7.52 -30.57 5.96
C LEU A 117 -8.75 -31.37 5.53
N ARG A 118 -9.93 -31.02 6.02
CA ARG A 118 -11.20 -31.69 5.62
C ARG A 118 -11.51 -31.45 4.15
N ILE A 119 -11.37 -30.25 3.64
CA ILE A 119 -11.61 -29.92 2.21
C ILE A 119 -10.59 -30.64 1.32
N ALA A 120 -9.36 -30.82 1.77
CA ALA A 120 -8.30 -31.45 1.01
C ALA A 120 -8.35 -32.99 1.03
N GLU A 121 -9.25 -33.62 1.80
CA GLU A 121 -9.26 -35.07 2.04
C GLU A 121 -9.46 -35.90 0.76
N ASP A 122 -10.32 -35.45 -0.15
CA ASP A 122 -10.58 -36.12 -1.42
C ASP A 122 -9.81 -35.49 -2.60
N GLY A 123 -9.06 -34.43 -2.38
CA GLY A 123 -8.24 -33.73 -3.40
C GLY A 123 -9.04 -32.92 -4.41
N ALA A 124 -10.35 -32.69 -4.17
CA ALA A 124 -11.22 -31.90 -5.03
C ALA A 124 -12.00 -30.88 -4.20
N LEU A 125 -12.30 -29.73 -4.78
CA LEU A 125 -13.10 -28.68 -4.15
C LEU A 125 -14.55 -28.78 -4.67
N SER A 126 -15.46 -29.21 -3.82
CA SER A 126 -16.88 -29.30 -4.13
C SER A 126 -17.57 -27.94 -4.04
N ALA A 127 -18.73 -27.78 -4.68
CA ALA A 127 -19.46 -26.50 -4.72
C ALA A 127 -19.91 -26.00 -3.34
N ASP A 128 -20.20 -26.92 -2.42
CA ASP A 128 -20.59 -26.59 -1.03
C ASP A 128 -19.40 -26.24 -0.13
N GLU A 129 -18.17 -26.57 -0.54
CA GLU A 129 -16.93 -26.19 0.15
C GLU A 129 -16.37 -24.83 -0.28
N ILE A 130 -16.78 -24.32 -1.45
CA ILE A 130 -16.32 -23.01 -1.93
C ILE A 130 -16.51 -21.89 -0.90
N PRO A 131 -17.69 -21.72 -0.24
CA PRO A 131 -17.84 -20.65 0.75
C PRO A 131 -16.92 -20.78 1.97
N GLN A 132 -16.54 -22.01 2.33
CA GLN A 132 -15.60 -22.27 3.42
C GLN A 132 -14.19 -21.88 3.01
N MET A 133 -13.76 -22.28 1.81
CA MET A 133 -12.47 -21.91 1.24
C MET A 133 -12.34 -20.38 1.08
N GLU A 134 -13.41 -19.70 0.67
CA GLU A 134 -13.42 -18.23 0.56
C GLU A 134 -13.23 -17.53 1.92
N ARG A 135 -13.80 -18.05 3.01
CA ARG A 135 -13.57 -17.54 4.37
C ARG A 135 -12.12 -17.70 4.80
N VAL A 136 -11.52 -18.86 4.53
CA VAL A 136 -10.09 -19.10 4.79
C VAL A 136 -9.22 -18.14 3.98
N LEU A 137 -9.52 -17.97 2.70
CA LEU A 137 -8.82 -17.05 1.81
C LEU A 137 -8.91 -15.60 2.31
N ASP A 138 -10.08 -15.15 2.78
CA ASP A 138 -10.25 -13.81 3.34
C ASP A 138 -9.36 -13.58 4.57
N GLY A 139 -9.30 -14.56 5.47
CA GLY A 139 -8.41 -14.50 6.64
C GLY A 139 -6.92 -14.47 6.25
N VAL A 140 -6.51 -15.26 5.28
CA VAL A 140 -5.11 -15.27 4.78
C VAL A 140 -4.78 -13.96 4.07
N ARG A 141 -5.70 -13.37 3.31
CA ARG A 141 -5.51 -12.05 2.68
C ARG A 141 -5.32 -10.94 3.70
N LYS A 142 -6.03 -10.98 4.83
CA LYS A 142 -5.82 -10.04 5.94
C LYS A 142 -4.41 -10.16 6.52
N LEU A 143 -3.91 -11.37 6.72
CA LEU A 143 -2.52 -11.58 7.15
C LEU A 143 -1.51 -11.08 6.11
N ALA A 144 -1.76 -11.29 4.83
CA ALA A 144 -0.91 -10.78 3.76
C ALA A 144 -0.85 -9.24 3.74
N ALA A 145 -1.98 -8.56 3.98
CA ALA A 145 -2.01 -7.10 4.14
C ALA A 145 -1.19 -6.64 5.35
N ILE A 146 -1.32 -7.33 6.48
CA ILE A 146 -0.56 -7.05 7.71
C ILE A 146 0.94 -7.26 7.48
N ALA A 147 1.34 -8.29 6.74
CA ALA A 147 2.75 -8.50 6.39
C ALA A 147 3.31 -7.31 5.61
N CYS A 148 2.56 -6.76 4.66
CA CYS A 148 2.95 -5.52 3.96
C CYS A 148 3.03 -4.32 4.91
N GLU A 149 2.10 -4.18 5.87
CA GLU A 149 2.14 -3.10 6.87
C GLU A 149 3.38 -3.20 7.77
N ILE A 150 3.76 -4.42 8.18
CA ILE A 150 4.98 -4.66 8.94
C ILE A 150 6.23 -4.28 8.12
N GLN A 151 6.26 -4.64 6.84
CA GLN A 151 7.35 -4.27 5.96
C GLN A 151 7.48 -2.75 5.83
N ILE A 152 6.38 -2.04 5.56
CA ILE A 152 6.35 -0.56 5.50
C ILE A 152 6.87 0.04 6.80
N TYR A 153 6.43 -0.49 7.95
CA TYR A 153 6.87 -0.02 9.26
C TYR A 153 8.39 -0.20 9.44
N LEU A 154 8.92 -1.37 9.11
CA LEU A 154 10.35 -1.66 9.22
C LEU A 154 11.21 -0.77 8.30
N GLU A 155 10.75 -0.52 7.07
CA GLU A 155 11.47 0.34 6.13
C GLU A 155 11.52 1.80 6.58
N LYS A 156 10.48 2.29 7.27
CA LYS A 156 10.45 3.64 7.85
C LYS A 156 11.35 3.82 9.07
N HIS A 157 11.72 2.73 9.75
CA HIS A 157 12.50 2.78 10.99
C HIS A 157 13.93 2.25 10.83
N ARG A 158 14.38 2.02 9.60
CA ARG A 158 15.76 1.71 9.24
C ARG A 158 16.54 2.97 8.91
#